data_46ce27f6bb377a9f30db7b1dd28be9ea
#
_entry.id   46ce27f6bb377a9f30db7b1dd28be9ea
#
_cell.length_a   1.000
_cell.length_b   1.000
_cell.length_c   1.000
_cell.angle_alpha   90.00
_cell.angle_beta   90.00
_cell.angle_gamma   90.00
#
_symmetry.space_group_name_H-M   'P 1'
#
loop_
_entity.id
_entity.type
_entity.pdbx_description
1 polymer ?
#
loop_
_entity_poly.entity_id
_entity_poly.type
_entity_poly.pdbx_seq_one_letter_code
_entity_poly.pdbx_strand_id
1 'polypeptide(L)'
;MKFDELDTRMRVFETINDQHVLPGLHIIARLDGRSFTRLTKEEHSFEVPFDERFRDLMVETAEHLMTSAGFRFSYGYTESDEISLLFSPGEDKYNRKLRKLVSILAGETSSKFSLLLGAIGVFDCR
;
A
#
# COMPACT_ATOMS: atom_id res chain seq x y z
N MET A 1 9.71 37.63 10.08
CA MET A 1 9.35 36.27 10.55
C MET A 1 10.48 35.32 10.15
N LYS A 2 10.98 34.56 11.10
CA LYS A 2 12.00 33.55 10.82
C LYS A 2 11.37 32.35 10.11
N PHE A 3 12.16 31.66 9.31
CA PHE A 3 11.69 30.49 8.58
C PHE A 3 11.05 29.43 9.49
N ASP A 4 11.67 29.13 10.63
CA ASP A 4 11.14 28.16 11.59
C ASP A 4 9.78 28.55 12.18
N GLU A 5 9.56 29.83 12.39
CA GLU A 5 8.27 30.34 12.86
C GLU A 5 7.20 30.17 11.78
N LEU A 6 7.56 30.48 10.53
CA LEU A 6 6.65 30.30 9.41
C LEU A 6 6.32 28.82 9.22
N ASP A 7 7.31 27.94 9.24
CA ASP A 7 7.11 26.49 9.12
C ASP A 7 6.17 25.99 10.20
N THR A 8 6.39 26.35 11.46
CA THR A 8 5.54 25.95 12.58
C THR A 8 4.09 26.39 12.38
N ARG A 9 3.89 27.64 11.93
CA ARG A 9 2.54 28.17 11.68
C ARG A 9 1.85 27.48 10.52
N MET A 10 2.58 27.16 9.46
CA MET A 10 2.02 26.53 8.25
C MET A 10 1.72 25.03 8.45
N ARG A 11 2.48 24.36 9.32
CA ARG A 11 2.25 22.93 9.60
C ARG A 11 0.88 22.63 10.20
N VAL A 12 0.25 23.58 10.83
CA VAL A 12 -1.12 23.40 11.35
C VAL A 12 -2.10 23.03 10.23
N PHE A 13 -1.93 23.64 9.05
CA PHE A 13 -2.79 23.35 7.90
C PHE A 13 -2.51 21.98 7.29
N GLU A 14 -1.29 21.49 7.41
CA GLU A 14 -0.92 20.14 6.95
C GLU A 14 -1.44 19.06 7.88
N THR A 15 -1.38 19.29 9.18
CA THR A 15 -1.59 18.26 10.20
C THR A 15 -2.99 18.24 10.79
N ILE A 16 -3.84 19.20 10.45
CA ILE A 16 -5.17 19.33 11.05
C ILE A 16 -6.06 18.09 10.87
N ASN A 17 -5.86 17.35 9.78
CA ASN A 17 -6.62 16.14 9.49
C ASN A 17 -5.82 14.85 9.74
N ASP A 18 -4.66 14.94 10.37
CA ASP A 18 -3.86 13.76 10.66
C ASP A 18 -4.56 12.89 11.72
N GLN A 19 -4.69 11.62 11.38
CA GLN A 19 -5.23 10.59 12.28
C GLN A 19 -4.14 9.56 12.51
N HIS A 20 -4.09 9.05 13.75
CA HIS A 20 -3.16 8.00 14.15
C HIS A 20 -3.93 6.80 14.68
N VAL A 21 -3.50 5.61 14.31
CA VAL A 21 -4.06 4.39 14.91
C VAL A 21 -3.54 4.29 16.35
N LEU A 22 -4.43 4.10 17.30
CA LEU A 22 -4.04 4.00 18.70
C LEU A 22 -3.12 2.80 18.95
N PRO A 23 -2.13 2.94 19.82
CA PRO A 23 -1.31 1.81 20.27
C PRO A 23 -2.18 0.70 20.85
N GLY A 24 -1.80 -0.54 20.60
CA GLY A 24 -2.55 -1.70 21.09
C GLY A 24 -3.64 -2.19 20.15
N LEU A 25 -4.01 -1.41 19.14
CA LEU A 25 -4.92 -1.88 18.09
C LEU A 25 -4.14 -2.57 16.98
N HIS A 26 -4.72 -3.62 16.42
CA HIS A 26 -4.18 -4.23 15.20
C HIS A 26 -4.42 -3.33 14.01
N ILE A 27 -3.46 -3.32 13.08
CA ILE A 27 -3.61 -2.63 11.81
C ILE A 27 -3.63 -3.66 10.71
N ILE A 28 -4.69 -3.64 9.91
CA ILE A 28 -4.78 -4.43 8.68
C ILE A 28 -4.87 -3.43 7.52
N ALA A 29 -3.89 -3.50 6.62
CA ALA A 29 -3.92 -2.72 5.39
C ALA A 29 -4.44 -3.60 4.26
N ARG A 30 -5.35 -3.06 3.48
CA ARG A 30 -5.85 -3.72 2.27
C ARG A 30 -5.52 -2.88 1.05
N LEU A 31 -4.88 -3.53 0.09
CA LEU A 31 -4.51 -2.94 -1.18
C LEU A 31 -5.39 -3.53 -2.27
N ASP A 32 -6.02 -2.66 -3.04
CA ASP A 32 -6.96 -3.03 -4.10
C ASP A 32 -6.46 -2.53 -5.44
N GLY A 33 -6.48 -3.39 -6.44
CA GLY A 33 -6.19 -3.00 -7.81
C GLY A 33 -7.28 -2.11 -8.38
N ARG A 34 -6.87 -1.03 -9.02
CA ARG A 34 -7.77 -0.10 -9.69
C ARG A 34 -7.91 -0.46 -11.16
N SER A 35 -9.14 -0.66 -11.62
CA SER A 35 -9.45 -0.99 -13.03
C SER A 35 -8.78 -2.27 -13.53
N PHE A 36 -8.58 -3.25 -12.66
CA PHE A 36 -7.86 -4.48 -12.99
C PHE A 36 -8.67 -5.43 -13.89
N THR A 37 -9.99 -5.33 -13.90
CA THR A 37 -10.80 -6.06 -14.89
C THR A 37 -10.37 -5.69 -16.31
N ARG A 38 -10.19 -4.40 -16.57
CA ARG A 38 -9.70 -3.92 -17.85
C ARG A 38 -8.27 -4.38 -18.11
N LEU A 39 -7.39 -4.23 -17.12
CA LEU A 39 -6.00 -4.62 -17.23
C LEU A 39 -5.85 -6.11 -17.54
N THR A 40 -6.56 -6.96 -16.83
CA THR A 40 -6.41 -8.42 -16.96
C THR A 40 -7.09 -8.98 -18.19
N LYS A 41 -8.22 -8.43 -18.61
CA LYS A 41 -9.02 -8.96 -19.72
C LYS A 41 -8.72 -8.27 -21.05
N GLU A 42 -8.60 -6.95 -21.06
CA GLU A 42 -8.49 -6.17 -22.29
C GLU A 42 -7.05 -5.88 -22.69
N GLU A 43 -6.19 -5.51 -21.73
CA GLU A 43 -4.84 -5.04 -22.02
C GLU A 43 -3.79 -6.16 -22.06
N HIS A 44 -3.91 -7.15 -21.17
CA HIS A 44 -2.92 -8.22 -21.02
C HIS A 44 -3.45 -9.63 -21.28
N SER A 45 -4.74 -9.76 -21.58
CA SER A 45 -5.38 -11.04 -21.96
C SER A 45 -5.07 -12.19 -21.00
N PHE A 46 -5.14 -11.92 -19.68
CA PHE A 46 -4.98 -12.96 -18.69
C PHE A 46 -6.16 -13.92 -18.70
N GLU A 47 -5.86 -15.19 -18.42
CA GLU A 47 -6.85 -16.25 -18.41
C GLU A 47 -7.86 -16.08 -17.27
N VAL A 48 -9.11 -16.45 -17.56
CA VAL A 48 -10.23 -16.38 -16.62
C VAL A 48 -10.67 -17.81 -16.29
N PRO A 49 -11.00 -18.14 -15.02
CA PRO A 49 -11.05 -17.27 -13.85
C PRO A 49 -9.71 -17.08 -13.14
N PHE A 50 -8.69 -17.80 -13.54
CA PHE A 50 -7.42 -17.85 -12.85
C PHE A 50 -6.27 -17.85 -13.87
N ASP A 51 -5.31 -16.91 -13.67
CA ASP A 51 -4.08 -16.85 -14.46
C ASP A 51 -2.87 -16.91 -13.54
N GLU A 52 -2.01 -17.89 -13.78
CA GLU A 52 -0.80 -18.09 -12.96
C GLU A 52 0.16 -16.91 -13.04
N ARG A 53 0.24 -16.25 -14.18
CA ARG A 53 1.11 -15.06 -14.34
C ARG A 53 0.64 -13.94 -13.46
N PHE A 54 -0.67 -13.71 -13.41
CA PHE A 54 -1.27 -12.69 -12.56
C PHE A 54 -1.07 -13.04 -11.07
N ARG A 55 -1.31 -14.29 -10.71
CA ARG A 55 -1.04 -14.77 -9.34
C ARG A 55 0.40 -14.49 -8.94
N ASP A 56 1.35 -14.82 -9.80
CA ASP A 56 2.78 -14.67 -9.49
C ASP A 56 3.16 -13.20 -9.34
N LEU A 57 2.61 -12.31 -10.17
CA LEU A 57 2.78 -10.86 -10.01
C LEU A 57 2.28 -10.38 -8.64
N MET A 58 1.11 -10.85 -8.22
CA MET A 58 0.53 -10.47 -6.93
C MET A 58 1.35 -11.01 -5.76
N VAL A 59 1.82 -12.26 -5.84
CA VAL A 59 2.65 -12.88 -4.81
C VAL A 59 3.98 -12.13 -4.66
N GLU A 60 4.67 -11.85 -5.77
CA GLU A 60 5.93 -11.10 -5.72
C GLU A 60 5.75 -9.67 -5.18
N THR A 61 4.63 -9.04 -5.53
CA THR A 61 4.31 -7.72 -5.01
C THR A 61 4.08 -7.77 -3.50
N ALA A 62 3.35 -8.77 -3.01
CA ALA A 62 3.13 -8.96 -1.59
C ALA A 62 4.44 -9.25 -0.84
N GLU A 63 5.31 -10.07 -1.40
CA GLU A 63 6.64 -10.35 -0.82
C GLU A 63 7.48 -9.08 -0.72
N HIS A 64 7.46 -8.23 -1.74
CA HIS A 64 8.13 -6.94 -1.70
C HIS A 64 7.63 -6.07 -0.54
N LEU A 65 6.31 -6.01 -0.36
CA LEU A 65 5.73 -5.24 0.72
C LEU A 65 6.17 -5.75 2.09
N MET A 66 6.19 -7.06 2.26
CA MET A 66 6.54 -7.68 3.54
C MET A 66 8.03 -7.62 3.85
N THR A 67 8.89 -7.47 2.85
CA THR A 67 10.35 -7.52 3.05
C THR A 67 11.06 -6.20 2.82
N SER A 68 10.50 -5.30 2.02
CA SER A 68 11.23 -4.14 1.48
C SER A 68 10.49 -2.82 1.55
N ALA A 69 9.24 -2.78 1.99
CA ALA A 69 8.47 -1.53 2.06
C ALA A 69 8.75 -0.69 3.31
N GLY A 70 9.59 -1.19 4.21
CA GLY A 70 10.02 -0.44 5.39
C GLY A 70 9.12 -0.60 6.61
N PHE A 71 8.14 -1.49 6.58
CA PHE A 71 7.29 -1.82 7.73
C PHE A 71 7.50 -3.29 8.13
N ARG A 72 7.14 -3.59 9.35
CA ARG A 72 7.13 -4.98 9.84
C ARG A 72 5.72 -5.52 9.82
N PHE A 73 5.55 -6.67 9.17
CA PHE A 73 4.27 -7.36 9.06
C PHE A 73 4.36 -8.76 9.68
N SER A 74 3.28 -9.20 10.30
CA SER A 74 3.16 -10.56 10.83
C SER A 74 2.61 -11.53 9.80
N TYR A 75 1.79 -11.06 8.87
CA TYR A 75 1.06 -11.91 7.93
C TYR A 75 0.65 -11.12 6.70
N GLY A 76 0.67 -11.80 5.54
CA GLY A 76 0.20 -11.24 4.27
C GLY A 76 -0.61 -12.27 3.51
N TYR A 77 -1.61 -11.81 2.79
CA TYR A 77 -2.54 -12.65 2.06
C TYR A 77 -2.93 -11.96 0.75
N THR A 78 -2.99 -12.73 -0.34
CA THR A 78 -3.44 -12.23 -1.64
C THR A 78 -4.66 -13.00 -2.12
N GLU A 79 -5.60 -12.29 -2.72
CA GLU A 79 -6.76 -12.88 -3.37
C GLU A 79 -7.17 -11.99 -4.54
N SER A 80 -7.19 -12.53 -5.76
CA SER A 80 -7.47 -11.76 -6.96
C SER A 80 -6.54 -10.55 -7.04
N ASP A 81 -7.07 -9.34 -7.16
CA ASP A 81 -6.32 -8.08 -7.20
C ASP A 81 -6.20 -7.40 -5.84
N GLU A 82 -6.41 -8.14 -4.76
CA GLU A 82 -6.32 -7.64 -3.40
C GLU A 82 -5.13 -8.22 -2.66
N ILE A 83 -4.49 -7.38 -1.83
CA ILE A 83 -3.46 -7.79 -0.87
C ILE A 83 -3.90 -7.30 0.50
N SER A 84 -3.92 -8.20 1.48
CA SER A 84 -4.19 -7.85 2.88
C SER A 84 -2.92 -8.09 3.70
N LEU A 85 -2.54 -7.11 4.51
CA LEU A 85 -1.32 -7.17 5.33
C LEU A 85 -1.67 -6.87 6.78
N LEU A 86 -1.25 -7.75 7.68
CA LEU A 86 -1.36 -7.52 9.12
C LEU A 86 -0.02 -6.98 9.62
N PHE A 87 -0.02 -5.75 10.11
CA PHE A 87 1.18 -5.18 10.72
C PHE A 87 1.56 -5.94 11.98
N SER A 88 2.86 -6.00 12.27
CA SER A 88 3.34 -6.54 13.54
C SER A 88 2.82 -5.66 14.70
N PRO A 89 2.46 -6.26 15.85
CA PRO A 89 1.82 -5.51 16.93
C PRO A 89 2.63 -4.31 17.44
N GLY A 90 3.94 -4.40 17.39
CA GLY A 90 4.83 -3.32 17.83
C GLY A 90 5.23 -2.32 16.75
N GLU A 91 4.67 -2.41 15.54
CA GLU A 91 5.05 -1.47 14.48
C GLU A 91 4.53 -0.07 14.78
N ASP A 92 5.44 0.87 14.91
CA ASP A 92 5.13 2.26 15.27
C ASP A 92 5.64 3.28 14.25
N LYS A 93 6.07 2.82 13.09
CA LYS A 93 6.64 3.70 12.07
C LYS A 93 5.66 4.83 11.72
N TYR A 94 6.21 6.03 11.54
CA TYR A 94 5.44 7.26 11.33
C TYR A 94 4.44 7.55 12.44
N ASN A 95 4.72 7.05 13.65
CA ASN A 95 3.80 7.17 14.78
C ASN A 95 2.38 6.69 14.46
N ARG A 96 2.29 5.65 13.65
CA ARG A 96 1.03 5.01 13.20
C ARG A 96 0.09 5.99 12.49
N LYS A 97 0.65 7.01 11.84
CA LYS A 97 -0.13 8.02 11.10
C LYS A 97 -0.80 7.40 9.88
N LEU A 98 -2.12 7.41 9.85
CA LEU A 98 -2.92 6.76 8.81
C LEU A 98 -2.55 7.22 7.41
N ARG A 99 -2.42 8.53 7.20
CA ARG A 99 -2.06 9.12 5.91
C ARG A 99 -0.76 8.57 5.35
N LYS A 100 0.25 8.41 6.21
CA LYS A 100 1.55 7.87 5.82
C LYS A 100 1.47 6.38 5.50
N LEU A 101 0.76 5.61 6.31
CA LEU A 101 0.62 4.18 6.08
C LEU A 101 -0.05 3.89 4.74
N VAL A 102 -1.19 4.52 4.46
CA VAL A 102 -1.92 4.25 3.21
C VAL A 102 -1.19 4.77 1.98
N SER A 103 -0.59 5.95 2.03
CA SER A 103 0.09 6.53 0.86
C SER A 103 1.35 5.77 0.50
N ILE A 104 2.15 5.38 1.48
CA ILE A 104 3.39 4.64 1.23
C ILE A 104 3.08 3.25 0.72
N LEU A 105 2.13 2.54 1.32
CA LEU A 105 1.78 1.20 0.86
C LEU A 105 1.18 1.20 -0.54
N ALA A 106 0.30 2.15 -0.85
CA ALA A 106 -0.25 2.28 -2.20
C ALA A 106 0.85 2.58 -3.22
N GLY A 107 1.78 3.47 -2.88
CA GLY A 107 2.91 3.81 -3.75
C GLY A 107 3.86 2.64 -3.98
N GLU A 108 4.26 1.95 -2.93
CA GLU A 108 5.14 0.77 -3.02
C GLU A 108 4.49 -0.35 -3.84
N THR A 109 3.23 -0.64 -3.58
CA THR A 109 2.49 -1.69 -4.28
C THR A 109 2.37 -1.38 -5.77
N SER A 110 1.93 -0.17 -6.10
CA SER A 110 1.75 0.25 -7.49
C SER A 110 3.08 0.25 -8.25
N SER A 111 4.14 0.74 -7.62
CA SER A 111 5.47 0.79 -8.23
C SER A 111 6.01 -0.60 -8.50
N LYS A 112 5.98 -1.48 -7.51
CA LYS A 112 6.52 -2.85 -7.66
C LYS A 112 5.73 -3.65 -8.68
N PHE A 113 4.41 -3.64 -8.58
CA PHE A 113 3.55 -4.35 -9.53
C PHE A 113 3.76 -3.86 -10.96
N SER A 114 3.84 -2.54 -11.15
CA SER A 114 4.05 -1.94 -12.47
C SER A 114 5.39 -2.34 -13.08
N LEU A 115 6.45 -2.36 -12.27
CA LEU A 115 7.77 -2.83 -12.72
C LEU A 115 7.73 -4.29 -13.16
N LEU A 116 7.08 -5.15 -12.40
CA LEU A 116 6.98 -6.58 -12.72
C LEU A 116 6.12 -6.82 -13.96
N LEU A 117 5.03 -6.08 -14.11
CA LEU A 117 4.12 -6.20 -15.24
C LEU A 117 4.69 -5.60 -16.52
N GLY A 118 5.51 -4.56 -16.42
CA GLY A 118 6.01 -3.79 -17.55
C GLY A 118 5.00 -2.75 -18.06
N ALA A 119 3.96 -2.44 -17.30
CA ALA A 119 2.94 -1.45 -17.62
C ALA A 119 2.34 -0.91 -16.31
N ILE A 120 1.63 0.19 -16.38
CA ILE A 120 1.07 0.82 -15.19
C ILE A 120 -0.06 -0.02 -14.61
N GLY A 121 0.11 -0.41 -13.34
CA GLY A 121 -0.94 -1.00 -12.52
C GLY A 121 -1.04 -0.22 -11.21
N VAL A 122 -2.22 0.27 -10.89
CA VAL A 122 -2.43 1.18 -9.76
C VAL A 122 -3.24 0.49 -8.67
N PHE A 123 -2.76 0.64 -7.44
CA PHE A 123 -3.45 0.16 -6.24
C PHE A 123 -3.81 1.32 -5.34
N ASP A 124 -4.97 1.27 -4.72
CA ASP A 124 -5.27 2.09 -3.55
C ASP A 124 -5.07 1.28 -2.27
N CYS A 125 -5.05 1.97 -1.13
CA CYS A 125 -4.87 1.34 0.17
C CYS A 125 -5.90 1.87 1.16
N ARG A 126 -6.44 0.94 1.95
CA ARG A 126 -7.29 1.28 3.09
C ARG A 126 -6.97 0.43 4.31
#